data_9ca1a715b0bdaeef90a4ea149d5702ca
#
_entry.id   9ca1a715b0bdaeef90a4ea149d5702ca
#
_cell.length_a   1.000
_cell.length_b   1.000
_cell.length_c   1.000
_cell.angle_alpha   90.00
_cell.angle_beta   90.00
_cell.angle_gamma   90.00
#
_symmetry.space_group_name_H-M   'P 1'
#
loop_
_entity.id
_entity.type
_entity.pdbx_description
1 polymer ?
#
loop_
_entity_poly.entity_id
_entity_poly.type
_entity_poly.pdbx_seq_one_letter_code
_entity_poly.pdbx_strand_id
1 'polypeptide(L)'
;MHKSRLAGFIIDCRTDDLDAAARFWSRALGLELRASAAAEDSGYRLLATPADQPHLEVQQVDHPSRVHLDIEADDLEAEVARLEQLGAKRIGAVRSWYVMEAPTGQRFCVVRPQRPDFAARANSWD
;
A
#
# COMPACT_ATOMS: atom_id res chain seq x y z
N MET A 1 16.71 16.17 0.42
CA MET A 1 15.65 16.03 -0.61
C MET A 1 15.30 14.57 -0.79
N HIS A 2 14.02 14.26 -0.83
CA HIS A 2 13.54 12.90 -1.13
C HIS A 2 12.28 12.99 -1.99
N LYS A 3 11.84 11.84 -2.51
CA LYS A 3 10.65 11.75 -3.34
C LYS A 3 9.63 10.81 -2.74
N SER A 4 8.36 11.14 -2.93
CA SER A 4 7.25 10.26 -2.56
C SER A 4 6.01 10.54 -3.39
N ARG A 5 5.11 9.55 -3.42
CA ARG A 5 3.79 9.68 -4.06
C ARG A 5 2.87 8.56 -3.59
N LEU A 6 1.59 8.68 -3.92
CA LEU A 6 0.65 7.58 -3.75
C LEU A 6 1.12 6.36 -4.55
N ALA A 7 1.30 5.23 -3.88
CA ALA A 7 1.66 3.98 -4.52
C ALA A 7 0.42 3.18 -4.93
N GLY A 8 -0.54 3.06 -4.02
CA GLY A 8 -1.72 2.27 -4.29
C GLY A 8 -2.66 2.18 -3.12
N PHE A 9 -3.66 1.31 -3.31
CA PHE A 9 -4.69 1.01 -2.32
C PHE A 9 -4.62 -0.45 -1.95
N ILE A 10 -4.80 -0.74 -0.68
CA ILE A 10 -4.83 -2.11 -0.16
C ILE A 10 -6.22 -2.35 0.41
N ILE A 11 -6.90 -3.37 -0.11
CA ILE A 11 -8.21 -3.78 0.39
C ILE A 11 -7.97 -4.81 1.48
N ASP A 12 -8.08 -4.38 2.72
CA ASP A 12 -7.90 -5.26 3.88
C ASP A 12 -9.17 -6.06 4.11
N CYS A 13 -9.05 -7.38 4.03
CA CYS A 13 -10.20 -8.29 4.15
C CYS A 13 -10.03 -9.17 5.38
N ARG A 14 -10.95 -9.03 6.32
CA ARG A 14 -11.02 -9.94 7.47
C ARG A 14 -11.68 -11.22 7.00
N THR A 15 -10.86 -12.22 6.69
CA THR A 15 -11.34 -13.47 6.08
C THR A 15 -10.37 -14.61 6.39
N ASP A 16 -10.87 -15.82 6.39
CA ASP A 16 -10.06 -17.03 6.40
C ASP A 16 -9.91 -17.64 4.98
N ASP A 17 -10.46 -16.97 3.96
CA ASP A 17 -10.38 -17.41 2.57
C ASP A 17 -9.99 -16.22 1.68
N LEU A 18 -8.68 -15.96 1.61
CA LEU A 18 -8.15 -14.84 0.83
C LEU A 18 -8.46 -14.99 -0.66
N ASP A 19 -8.43 -16.22 -1.19
CA ASP A 19 -8.69 -16.44 -2.61
C ASP A 19 -10.13 -16.07 -2.97
N ALA A 20 -11.09 -16.37 -2.11
CA ALA A 20 -12.49 -15.97 -2.34
C ALA A 20 -12.64 -14.44 -2.32
N ALA A 21 -12.00 -13.77 -1.37
CA ALA A 21 -12.02 -12.31 -1.31
C ALA A 21 -11.40 -11.70 -2.57
N ALA A 22 -10.25 -12.22 -3.00
CA ALA A 22 -9.57 -11.73 -4.19
C ALA A 22 -10.41 -11.95 -5.46
N ARG A 23 -11.06 -13.09 -5.58
CA ARG A 23 -11.97 -13.37 -6.72
C ARG A 23 -13.13 -12.38 -6.76
N PHE A 24 -13.70 -12.05 -5.60
CA PHE A 24 -14.78 -11.07 -5.54
C PHE A 24 -14.31 -9.73 -6.14
N TRP A 25 -13.17 -9.22 -5.64
CA TRP A 25 -12.68 -7.91 -6.08
C TRP A 25 -12.23 -7.93 -7.54
N SER A 26 -11.61 -9.03 -7.97
CA SER A 26 -11.23 -9.20 -9.37
C SER A 26 -12.44 -9.08 -10.29
N ARG A 27 -13.53 -9.77 -9.96
CA ARG A 27 -14.76 -9.75 -10.77
C ARG A 27 -15.50 -8.43 -10.65
N ALA A 28 -15.56 -7.87 -9.43
CA ALA A 28 -16.25 -6.60 -9.21
C ALA A 28 -15.60 -5.46 -9.99
N LEU A 29 -14.29 -5.46 -10.12
CA LEU A 29 -13.55 -4.38 -10.76
C LEU A 29 -13.13 -4.69 -12.20
N GLY A 30 -13.31 -5.92 -12.65
CA GLY A 30 -12.90 -6.32 -14.00
C GLY A 30 -11.39 -6.37 -14.17
N LEU A 31 -10.65 -6.71 -13.11
CA LEU A 31 -9.19 -6.77 -13.11
C LEU A 31 -8.74 -8.20 -12.87
N GLU A 32 -7.78 -8.67 -13.67
CA GLU A 32 -7.25 -10.00 -13.49
C GLU A 32 -6.35 -10.09 -12.25
N LEU A 33 -6.34 -11.25 -11.61
CA LEU A 33 -5.40 -11.55 -10.53
C LEU A 33 -4.04 -11.86 -11.13
N ARG A 34 -2.99 -11.25 -10.57
CA ARG A 34 -1.62 -11.57 -10.93
C ARG A 34 -1.12 -12.73 -10.12
N ALA A 35 -0.38 -13.63 -10.78
CA ALA A 35 0.33 -14.67 -10.06
C ALA A 35 1.50 -14.04 -9.29
N SER A 36 1.68 -14.47 -8.03
CA SER A 36 2.84 -14.09 -7.23
C SER A 36 3.68 -15.33 -6.98
N ALA A 37 4.99 -15.22 -7.18
CA ALA A 37 5.93 -16.29 -6.94
C ALA A 37 6.60 -16.20 -5.55
N ALA A 38 6.39 -15.08 -4.83
CA ALA A 38 7.06 -14.84 -3.56
C ALA A 38 6.26 -15.46 -2.40
N ALA A 39 6.92 -16.23 -1.56
CA ALA A 39 6.28 -16.88 -0.41
C ALA A 39 5.77 -15.85 0.60
N GLU A 40 6.48 -14.72 0.74
CA GLU A 40 6.08 -13.62 1.61
C GLU A 40 4.79 -12.92 1.16
N ASP A 41 4.36 -13.15 -0.08
CA ASP A 41 3.11 -12.61 -0.61
C ASP A 41 1.91 -13.50 -0.30
N SER A 42 2.08 -14.53 0.53
CA SER A 42 0.99 -15.47 0.83
C SER A 42 -0.24 -14.80 1.45
N GLY A 43 -0.07 -13.67 2.15
CA GLY A 43 -1.15 -12.88 2.74
C GLY A 43 -1.73 -11.82 1.81
N TYR A 44 -1.28 -11.76 0.55
CA TYR A 44 -1.66 -10.73 -0.41
C TYR A 44 -2.04 -11.35 -1.74
N ARG A 45 -2.89 -10.66 -2.47
CA ARG A 45 -3.19 -10.97 -3.88
C ARG A 45 -3.19 -9.67 -4.66
N LEU A 46 -2.48 -9.64 -5.78
CA LEU A 46 -2.38 -8.45 -6.62
C LEU A 46 -3.41 -8.47 -7.71
N LEU A 47 -4.03 -7.31 -7.94
CA LEU A 47 -4.92 -7.10 -9.07
C LEU A 47 -4.16 -6.35 -10.17
N ALA A 48 -4.37 -6.74 -11.42
CA ALA A 48 -3.63 -6.19 -12.56
C ALA A 48 -4.20 -4.83 -12.96
N THR A 49 -3.72 -3.76 -12.31
CA THR A 49 -4.07 -2.39 -12.71
C THR A 49 -3.17 -1.92 -13.85
N PRO A 50 -3.63 -1.00 -14.71
CA PRO A 50 -2.77 -0.39 -15.72
C PRO A 50 -1.55 0.29 -15.11
N ALA A 51 -0.45 0.32 -15.84
CA ALA A 51 0.82 0.84 -15.34
C ALA A 51 0.78 2.33 -14.93
N ASP A 52 -0.15 3.10 -15.51
CA ASP A 52 -0.32 4.52 -15.21
C ASP A 52 -1.26 4.78 -14.03
N GLN A 53 -1.78 3.73 -13.40
CA GLN A 53 -2.66 3.84 -12.24
C GLN A 53 -1.98 3.33 -10.98
N PRO A 54 -2.43 3.78 -9.79
CA PRO A 54 -1.97 3.20 -8.54
C PRO A 54 -2.24 1.70 -8.52
N HIS A 55 -1.37 0.94 -7.87
CA HIS A 55 -1.61 -0.49 -7.79
C HIS A 55 -2.72 -0.81 -6.77
N LEU A 56 -3.26 -2.00 -6.86
CA LEU A 56 -4.35 -2.45 -6.02
C LEU A 56 -4.06 -3.87 -5.56
N GLU A 57 -4.11 -4.08 -4.25
CA GLU A 57 -3.87 -5.38 -3.65
C GLU A 57 -5.01 -5.72 -2.68
N VAL A 58 -5.23 -7.02 -2.49
CA VAL A 58 -6.14 -7.56 -1.47
C VAL A 58 -5.27 -8.20 -0.41
N GLN A 59 -5.49 -7.85 0.86
CA GLN A 59 -4.72 -8.37 1.98
C GLN A 59 -5.63 -9.08 2.97
N GLN A 60 -5.20 -10.25 3.44
CA GLN A 60 -5.86 -10.93 4.55
C GLN A 60 -5.43 -10.30 5.87
N VAL A 61 -6.41 -9.93 6.69
CA VAL A 61 -6.17 -9.29 7.99
C VAL A 61 -7.05 -9.91 9.05
N ASP A 62 -6.72 -9.68 10.31
CA ASP A 62 -7.50 -10.14 11.47
C ASP A 62 -8.27 -9.02 12.17
N HIS A 63 -8.08 -7.78 11.75
CA HIS A 63 -8.87 -6.63 12.21
C HIS A 63 -10.07 -6.42 11.28
N PRO A 64 -11.02 -5.52 11.63
CA PRO A 64 -12.15 -5.24 10.75
C PRO A 64 -11.72 -4.79 9.36
N SER A 65 -12.46 -5.24 8.34
CA SER A 65 -12.17 -4.92 6.93
C SER A 65 -12.17 -3.42 6.69
N ARG A 66 -11.21 -2.95 5.88
CA ARG A 66 -11.06 -1.53 5.53
C ARG A 66 -10.16 -1.42 4.31
N VAL A 67 -10.05 -0.21 3.76
CA VAL A 67 -9.09 0.09 2.70
C VAL A 67 -8.06 1.05 3.28
N HIS A 68 -6.79 0.80 3.01
CA HIS A 68 -5.75 1.76 3.39
C HIS A 68 -4.89 2.14 2.18
N LEU A 69 -4.22 3.28 2.30
CA LEU A 69 -3.33 3.80 1.28
C LEU A 69 -1.90 3.36 1.56
N ASP A 70 -1.13 3.14 0.50
CA ASP A 70 0.32 3.07 0.56
C ASP A 70 0.92 4.30 -0.11
N ILE A 71 1.88 4.91 0.56
CA ILE A 71 2.73 5.97 0.01
C ILE A 71 4.08 5.33 -0.29
N GLU A 72 4.57 5.44 -1.52
CA GLU A 72 5.93 4.98 -1.84
C GLU A 72 6.91 6.14 -1.74
N ALA A 73 8.07 5.86 -1.17
CA ALA A 73 9.12 6.86 -0.94
C ALA A 73 10.50 6.25 -1.12
N ASP A 74 11.42 7.04 -1.65
CA ASP A 74 12.81 6.58 -1.82
C ASP A 74 13.63 6.73 -0.52
N ASP A 75 13.16 7.51 0.44
CA ASP A 75 13.74 7.64 1.77
C ASP A 75 12.61 7.57 2.80
N LEU A 76 12.43 6.40 3.40
CA LEU A 76 11.31 6.15 4.31
C LEU A 76 11.38 7.04 5.55
N GLU A 77 12.55 7.20 6.14
CA GLU A 77 12.70 8.02 7.35
C GLU A 77 12.40 9.49 7.07
N ALA A 78 12.86 10.02 5.94
CA ALA A 78 12.56 11.40 5.56
C ALA A 78 11.07 11.60 5.31
N GLU A 79 10.42 10.63 4.67
CA GLU A 79 8.99 10.72 4.41
C GLU A 79 8.18 10.64 5.71
N VAL A 80 8.55 9.72 6.62
CA VAL A 80 7.90 9.62 7.93
C VAL A 80 8.02 10.94 8.68
N ALA A 81 9.21 11.55 8.68
CA ALA A 81 9.42 12.84 9.36
C ALA A 81 8.56 13.95 8.74
N ARG A 82 8.47 13.99 7.41
CA ARG A 82 7.61 14.95 6.71
C ARG A 82 6.15 14.79 7.11
N LEU A 83 5.66 13.54 7.15
CA LEU A 83 4.28 13.26 7.50
C LEU A 83 3.98 13.55 8.97
N GLU A 84 4.95 13.31 9.86
CA GLU A 84 4.80 13.68 11.28
C GLU A 84 4.65 15.18 11.45
N GLN A 85 5.38 15.98 10.66
CA GLN A 85 5.22 17.43 10.67
C GLN A 85 3.84 17.87 10.20
N LEU A 86 3.18 17.06 9.35
CA LEU A 86 1.82 17.31 8.90
C LEU A 86 0.76 16.82 9.89
N GLY A 87 1.17 16.21 10.99
CA GLY A 87 0.26 15.77 12.05
C GLY A 87 0.03 14.26 12.12
N ALA A 88 0.66 13.48 11.27
CA ALA A 88 0.56 12.02 11.34
C ALA A 88 1.38 11.47 12.50
N LYS A 89 1.06 10.25 12.91
CA LYS A 89 1.78 9.56 13.98
C LYS A 89 2.38 8.27 13.44
N ARG A 90 3.60 7.99 13.85
CA ARG A 90 4.24 6.70 13.58
C ARG A 90 3.65 5.67 14.54
N ILE A 91 3.08 4.61 14.00
CA ILE A 91 2.50 3.52 14.79
C ILE A 91 3.54 2.42 15.00
N GLY A 92 4.28 2.06 13.96
CA GLY A 92 5.31 1.04 14.07
C GLY A 92 5.95 0.70 12.75
N ALA A 93 6.90 -0.22 12.78
CA ALA A 93 7.56 -0.74 11.60
C ALA A 93 7.15 -2.20 11.40
N VAL A 94 6.91 -2.58 10.14
CA VAL A 94 6.63 -3.96 9.75
C VAL A 94 7.57 -4.30 8.60
N ARG A 95 8.49 -5.26 8.83
CA ARG A 95 9.49 -5.63 7.81
C ARG A 95 10.25 -4.40 7.30
N SER A 96 10.02 -4.01 6.02
CA SER A 96 10.72 -2.90 5.37
C SER A 96 9.88 -1.64 5.20
N TRP A 97 8.72 -1.54 5.88
CA TRP A 97 7.85 -0.37 5.75
C TRP A 97 7.37 0.11 7.11
N TYR A 98 6.76 1.29 7.13
CA TYR A 98 6.20 1.89 8.34
C TYR A 98 4.69 1.97 8.26
N VAL A 99 4.04 1.73 9.40
CA VAL A 99 2.60 1.97 9.57
C VAL A 99 2.44 3.31 10.26
N MET A 100 1.59 4.14 9.71
CA MET A 100 1.30 5.49 10.20
C MET A 100 -0.19 5.65 10.48
N GLU A 101 -0.53 6.68 11.23
CA GLU A 101 -1.91 7.09 11.46
C GLU A 101 -2.07 8.55 11.10
N ALA A 102 -3.05 8.86 10.24
CA ALA A 102 -3.38 10.22 9.83
C ALA A 102 -4.05 10.98 10.99
N PRO A 103 -4.04 12.33 10.96
CA PRO A 103 -4.75 13.12 11.98
C PRO A 103 -6.21 12.74 12.17
N THR A 104 -6.84 12.23 11.12
CA THR A 104 -8.24 11.79 11.16
C THR A 104 -8.43 10.31 11.48
N GLY A 105 -7.36 9.62 11.85
CA GLY A 105 -7.43 8.26 12.38
C GLY A 105 -7.22 7.13 11.37
N GLN A 106 -7.11 7.44 10.08
CA GLN A 106 -6.86 6.39 9.09
C GLN A 106 -5.44 5.85 9.21
N ARG A 107 -5.32 4.53 9.17
CA ARG A 107 -4.02 3.87 9.06
C ARG A 107 -3.58 3.84 7.61
N PHE A 108 -2.30 4.05 7.37
CA PHE A 108 -1.69 3.96 6.06
C PHE A 108 -0.24 3.53 6.20
N CYS A 109 0.40 3.17 5.08
CA CYS A 109 1.77 2.67 5.12
C CYS A 109 2.68 3.52 4.24
N VAL A 110 3.94 3.60 4.66
CA VAL A 110 5.03 4.22 3.87
C VAL A 110 5.94 3.08 3.47
N VAL A 111 6.05 2.85 2.16
CA VAL A 111 6.73 1.69 1.59
C VAL A 111 7.82 2.14 0.61
N ARG A 112 8.75 1.23 0.30
CA ARG A 112 9.74 1.47 -0.74
C ARG A 112 9.07 1.59 -2.11
N PRO A 113 9.73 2.21 -3.10
CA PRO A 113 9.12 2.38 -4.42
C PRO A 113 8.65 1.04 -4.99
N GLN A 114 7.40 1.02 -5.46
CA GLN A 114 6.73 -0.17 -5.97
C GLN A 114 6.56 -0.16 -7.49
N ARG A 115 6.55 1.03 -8.09
CA ARG A 115 6.27 1.18 -9.53
C ARG A 115 7.50 1.69 -10.27
N PRO A 116 7.75 1.18 -11.50
CA PRO A 116 9.00 1.49 -12.21
C PRO A 116 9.16 2.96 -12.62
N ASP A 117 8.07 3.73 -12.73
CA ASP A 117 8.12 5.14 -13.10
C ASP A 117 8.25 6.09 -11.90
N PHE A 118 8.54 5.55 -10.71
CA PHE A 118 8.60 6.33 -9.48
C PHE A 118 9.53 7.54 -9.60
N ALA A 119 10.76 7.32 -10.04
CA ALA A 119 11.76 8.39 -10.07
C ALA A 119 11.35 9.55 -10.99
N ALA A 120 10.64 9.24 -12.08
CA ALA A 120 10.24 10.25 -13.05
C ALA A 120 8.99 11.02 -12.64
N ARG A 121 8.12 10.41 -11.83
CA ARG A 121 6.79 10.96 -11.56
C ARG A 121 6.49 11.31 -10.12
N ALA A 122 7.31 10.88 -9.18
CA ALA A 122 7.07 11.17 -7.76
C ALA A 122 7.33 12.64 -7.45
N ASN A 123 6.63 13.15 -6.43
CA ASN A 123 6.85 14.49 -5.92
C ASN A 123 8.23 14.57 -5.26
N SER A 124 8.89 15.70 -5.41
CA SER A 124 10.16 15.98 -4.75
C SER A 124 9.93 16.90 -3.56
N TRP A 125 10.54 16.58 -2.44
CA TRP A 125 10.42 17.34 -1.18
C TRP A 125 11.81 17.77 -0.71
N ASP A 126 11.91 18.99 -0.25
CA ASP A 126 13.15 19.52 0.32
C ASP A 126 13.26 19.29 1.82
#